data_1e056939dc7e4731f8e1ec5d06fea3f7
#
_entry.id   1e056939dc7e4731f8e1ec5d06fea3f7
#
_cell.length_a   1.000
_cell.length_b   1.000
_cell.length_c   1.000
_cell.angle_alpha   90.00
_cell.angle_beta   90.00
_cell.angle_gamma   90.00
#
_symmetry.space_group_name_H-M   'P 1'
#
loop_
_entity.id
_entity.type
_entity.pdbx_description
1 polymer ?
#
loop_
_entity_poly.entity_id
_entity_poly.type
_entity_poly.pdbx_seq_one_letter_code
_entity_poly.pdbx_strand_id
1 'polypeptide(L)'
;MVHATVNRFKTGSFGGKGILMGWASGYIEKLRAGETVSFRPRGNSMTGKIEAGQLCTVVPADSTTVDVGDVVLCKVRGHEYLHLVKAVQGRRFQIGNNRGRINGWVSGNAIFGRCIKIED
;
A
#
# COMPACT_ATOMS: atom_id res chain seq x y z
N MET A 1 -4.73 -4.57 -8.46
CA MET A 1 -3.90 -3.75 -8.55
C MET A 1 -4.31 -2.49 -9.11
N VAL A 2 -3.69 -1.57 -9.09
CA VAL A 2 -4.08 -0.39 -9.50
C VAL A 2 -3.57 -0.04 -10.67
N HIS A 3 -4.04 0.64 -11.44
CA HIS A 3 -3.45 0.87 -12.49
C HIS A 3 -3.28 2.19 -12.67
N ALA A 4 -3.26 2.56 -12.53
CA ALA A 4 -3.08 3.60 -12.61
C ALA A 4 -2.45 4.29 -13.22
N THR A 5 -2.48 4.52 -13.57
CA THR A 5 -2.07 5.34 -14.02
C THR A 5 -0.93 5.46 -13.95
N VAL A 6 -0.47 5.09 -13.88
CA VAL A 6 0.49 5.20 -13.64
C VAL A 6 1.36 5.38 -14.28
N ASN A 7 1.36 5.34 -14.53
CA ASN A 7 2.07 5.51 -14.91
C ASN A 7 2.66 5.87 -15.57
N ARG A 8 2.55 6.14 -15.99
CA ARG A 8 2.90 6.55 -16.65
C ARG A 8 3.87 7.09 -16.61
N PHE A 9 4.28 7.41 -16.48
CA PHE A 9 5.06 8.00 -16.41
C PHE A 9 6.10 7.76 -16.25
N LYS A 10 6.31 7.70 -16.18
CA LYS A 10 7.18 7.68 -16.05
C LYS A 10 7.95 7.02 -16.04
N THR A 11 7.88 6.87 -16.16
CA THR A 11 8.45 6.39 -16.10
C THR A 11 9.35 6.06 -16.43
N GLY A 12 9.40 5.78 -16.76
CA GLY A 12 10.20 5.22 -17.25
C GLY A 12 11.39 5.62 -17.20
N SER A 13 11.55 6.18 -17.05
CA SER A 13 12.54 6.65 -17.08
C SER A 13 13.49 6.00 -16.48
N PHE A 14 13.81 5.86 -15.81
CA PHE A 14 14.71 5.29 -15.21
C PHE A 14 14.76 4.14 -15.45
N GLY A 15 14.16 3.97 -16.07
CA GLY A 15 14.19 2.95 -16.18
C GLY A 15 15.21 2.18 -16.38
N GLY A 16 15.71 2.06 -16.91
CA GLY A 16 16.59 1.28 -17.17
C GLY A 16 17.31 0.65 -16.23
N LYS A 17 17.36 0.87 -15.27
CA LYS A 17 18.09 0.31 -14.42
C LYS A 17 17.75 -0.96 -14.02
N GLY A 18 16.94 -1.68 -14.51
CA GLY A 18 16.60 -2.98 -14.05
C GLY A 18 15.94 -2.95 -12.74
N ILE A 19 15.51 -1.86 -12.31
CA ILE A 19 14.85 -1.77 -11.08
C ILE A 19 13.48 -2.27 -11.19
N LEU A 20 13.05 -3.13 -10.30
CA LEU A 20 11.70 -3.60 -10.31
C LEU A 20 10.80 -2.57 -9.70
N MET A 21 9.85 -2.12 -10.47
CA MET A 21 8.87 -1.17 -10.01
C MET A 21 7.55 -1.88 -9.91
N GLY A 22 6.95 -1.88 -8.74
CA GLY A 22 5.61 -2.40 -8.55
C GLY A 22 4.56 -1.36 -8.91
N TRP A 23 3.30 -1.77 -8.82
CA TRP A 23 2.19 -0.89 -9.16
C TRP A 23 2.13 0.36 -8.28
N ALA A 24 2.64 0.27 -7.08
CA ALA A 24 2.53 1.36 -6.12
C ALA A 24 3.81 2.16 -5.95
N SER A 25 4.85 1.87 -6.72
CA SER A 25 6.15 2.53 -6.51
C SER A 25 6.07 4.04 -6.57
N GLY A 26 5.31 4.58 -7.51
CA GLY A 26 5.15 6.02 -7.62
C GLY A 26 4.41 6.62 -6.42
N TYR A 27 3.42 5.92 -5.93
CA TYR A 27 2.67 6.39 -4.75
C TYR A 27 3.56 6.32 -3.52
N ILE A 28 4.36 5.26 -3.38
CA ILE A 28 5.27 5.12 -2.26
C ILE A 28 6.27 6.27 -2.24
N GLU A 29 6.77 6.63 -3.41
CA GLU A 29 7.71 7.71 -3.49
C GLU A 29 7.11 9.03 -3.03
N LYS A 30 5.88 9.30 -3.42
CA LYS A 30 5.20 10.51 -2.98
C LYS A 30 4.93 10.48 -1.48
N LEU A 31 4.53 9.34 -0.95
CA LEU A 31 4.32 9.21 0.49
C LEU A 31 5.60 9.46 1.27
N ARG A 32 6.74 8.97 0.74
CA ARG A 32 8.02 9.22 1.38
C ARG A 32 8.38 10.70 1.36
N ALA A 33 7.89 11.42 0.39
CA ALA A 33 8.12 12.85 0.30
C ALA A 33 7.12 13.66 1.14
N GLY A 34 6.25 12.98 1.88
CA GLY A 34 5.29 13.65 2.74
C GLY A 34 3.97 13.99 2.07
N GLU A 35 3.73 13.47 0.88
CA GLU A 35 2.52 13.80 0.13
C GLU A 35 1.42 12.79 0.34
N THR A 36 0.18 13.26 0.26
CA THR A 36 -1.02 12.41 0.27
C THR A 36 -1.28 11.95 -1.15
N VAL A 37 -1.69 10.69 -1.30
CA VAL A 37 -2.02 10.15 -2.62
C VAL A 37 -3.42 9.57 -2.60
N SER A 38 -4.05 9.52 -3.77
CA SER A 38 -5.35 8.89 -3.94
C SER A 38 -5.31 8.05 -5.19
N PHE A 39 -5.91 6.87 -5.12
CA PHE A 39 -5.94 5.97 -6.27
C PHE A 39 -7.07 4.96 -6.11
N ARG A 40 -7.41 4.27 -7.20
CA ARG A 40 -8.45 3.25 -7.21
C ARG A 40 -7.80 1.89 -7.37
N PRO A 41 -7.65 1.14 -6.29
CA PRO A 41 -7.04 -0.18 -6.40
C PRO A 41 -7.95 -1.14 -7.15
N ARG A 42 -7.35 -2.14 -7.78
CA ARG A 42 -8.10 -3.15 -8.48
C ARG A 42 -8.04 -4.44 -7.69
N GLY A 43 -8.87 -5.38 -8.09
CA GLY A 43 -8.89 -6.69 -7.46
C GLY A 43 -9.88 -6.75 -6.34
N ASN A 44 -9.97 -7.89 -5.70
CA ASN A 44 -10.97 -8.12 -4.69
C ASN A 44 -10.39 -8.67 -3.38
N SER A 45 -9.10 -8.54 -3.17
CA SER A 45 -8.47 -9.06 -1.97
C SER A 45 -8.92 -8.33 -0.70
N MET A 46 -9.46 -7.14 -0.85
CA MET A 46 -9.90 -6.33 0.27
C MET A 46 -11.43 -6.20 0.31
N THR A 47 -12.14 -7.05 -0.40
CA THR A 47 -13.60 -7.04 -0.41
C THR A 47 -14.17 -7.03 1.00
N GLY A 48 -15.14 -6.20 1.23
CA GLY A 48 -15.71 -5.98 2.56
C GLY A 48 -15.18 -4.71 3.20
N LYS A 49 -13.96 -4.28 2.83
CA LYS A 49 -13.42 -3.03 3.28
C LYS A 49 -13.21 -2.09 2.10
N ILE A 50 -12.68 -2.60 1.01
CA ILE A 50 -12.47 -1.81 -0.20
C ILE A 50 -13.01 -2.62 -1.36
N GLU A 51 -13.97 -2.05 -2.07
CA GLU A 51 -14.50 -2.69 -3.26
C GLU A 51 -13.76 -2.18 -4.48
N ALA A 52 -13.75 -2.99 -5.52
CA ALA A 52 -13.06 -2.63 -6.74
C ALA A 52 -13.60 -1.30 -7.26
N GLY A 53 -12.72 -0.43 -7.66
CA GLY A 53 -13.12 0.87 -8.22
C GLY A 53 -13.31 1.98 -7.22
N GLN A 54 -13.27 1.68 -5.92
CA GLN A 54 -13.38 2.76 -4.94
C GLN A 54 -12.10 3.57 -4.86
N LEU A 55 -12.23 4.84 -4.55
CA LEU A 55 -11.08 5.74 -4.42
C LEU A 55 -10.55 5.69 -3.00
N CYS A 56 -9.29 5.37 -2.86
CA CYS A 56 -8.63 5.28 -1.56
C CYS A 56 -7.68 6.46 -1.41
N THR A 57 -7.77 7.17 -0.31
CA THR A 57 -6.86 8.26 0.01
C THR A 57 -5.91 7.78 1.08
N VAL A 58 -4.62 7.90 0.82
CA VAL A 58 -3.57 7.37 1.68
C VAL A 58 -2.63 8.50 2.07
N VAL A 59 -2.36 8.60 3.37
CA VAL A 59 -1.44 9.62 3.88
C VAL A 59 -0.17 8.94 4.37
N PRO A 60 0.93 9.68 4.46
CA PRO A 60 2.18 9.11 4.98
C PRO A 60 1.96 8.52 6.37
N ALA A 61 2.57 7.40 6.63
CA ALA A 61 2.45 6.73 7.91
C ALA A 61 3.73 5.97 8.21
N ASP A 62 3.95 5.72 9.49
CA ASP A 62 5.08 4.92 9.92
C ASP A 62 4.62 4.02 11.06
N SER A 63 5.57 3.32 11.69
CA SER A 63 5.25 2.36 12.71
C SER A 63 4.55 2.95 13.94
N THR A 64 4.66 4.25 14.15
CA THR A 64 4.08 4.88 15.33
C THR A 64 2.63 5.28 15.13
N THR A 65 2.14 5.28 13.90
CA THR A 65 0.80 5.77 13.60
C THR A 65 -0.12 4.68 13.08
N VAL A 66 0.31 3.42 13.10
CA VAL A 66 -0.43 2.33 12.50
C VAL A 66 -0.86 1.32 13.58
N ASP A 67 -2.11 0.92 13.52
CA ASP A 67 -2.68 -0.05 14.45
C ASP A 67 -3.31 -1.22 13.72
N VAL A 68 -3.65 -2.25 14.46
CA VAL A 68 -4.38 -3.38 13.93
C VAL A 68 -5.69 -2.89 13.31
N GLY A 69 -6.00 -3.37 12.14
CA GLY A 69 -7.21 -2.97 11.43
C GLY A 69 -6.98 -1.87 10.41
N ASP A 70 -5.86 -1.19 10.47
CA ASP A 70 -5.57 -0.16 9.47
C ASP A 70 -5.25 -0.78 8.13
N VAL A 71 -5.65 -0.08 7.07
CA VAL A 71 -5.28 -0.45 5.71
C VAL A 71 -4.05 0.37 5.36
N VAL A 72 -2.99 -0.32 5.01
CA VAL A 72 -1.70 0.35 4.77
C VAL A 72 -1.14 0.01 3.40
N LEU A 73 -0.39 0.94 2.84
CA LEU A 73 0.39 0.72 1.64
C LEU A 73 1.77 0.29 2.10
N CYS A 74 2.16 -0.91 1.75
CA CYS A 74 3.36 -1.54 2.31
C CYS A 74 4.03 -2.48 1.32
N LYS A 75 5.21 -2.96 1.68
CA LYS A 75 5.89 -4.00 0.94
C LYS A 75 6.09 -5.21 1.82
N VAL A 76 5.82 -6.39 1.27
CA VAL A 76 6.10 -7.65 1.93
C VAL A 76 6.90 -8.50 0.94
N ARG A 77 8.12 -8.83 1.30
CA ARG A 77 9.01 -9.62 0.43
C ARG A 77 9.15 -8.99 -0.95
N GLY A 78 9.24 -7.67 -0.98
CA GLY A 78 9.43 -6.95 -2.24
C GLY A 78 8.18 -6.69 -3.04
N HIS A 79 7.04 -7.21 -2.62
CA HIS A 79 5.78 -6.99 -3.33
C HIS A 79 4.98 -5.90 -2.63
N GLU A 80 4.32 -5.06 -3.40
CA GLU A 80 3.56 -3.94 -2.88
C GLU A 80 2.10 -4.33 -2.68
N TYR A 81 1.55 -3.95 -1.54
CA TYR A 81 0.17 -4.25 -1.19
C TYR A 81 -0.51 -3.07 -0.53
N LEU A 82 -1.81 -2.93 -0.77
CA LEU A 82 -2.68 -2.10 0.04
C LEU A 82 -3.52 -3.09 0.83
N HIS A 83 -3.07 -3.46 2.01
CA HIS A 83 -3.66 -4.54 2.80
C HIS A 83 -3.79 -4.15 4.26
N LEU A 84 -4.35 -5.07 5.05
CA LEU A 84 -4.62 -4.81 6.46
C LEU A 84 -3.45 -5.15 7.35
N VAL A 85 -3.32 -4.40 8.43
CA VAL A 85 -2.50 -4.81 9.55
C VAL A 85 -3.35 -5.75 10.38
N LYS A 86 -2.97 -7.02 10.41
CA LYS A 86 -3.73 -8.06 11.10
C LYS A 86 -3.29 -8.25 12.53
N ALA A 87 -2.05 -7.95 12.84
CA ALA A 87 -1.51 -8.08 14.18
C ALA A 87 -0.27 -7.22 14.34
N VAL A 88 0.02 -6.82 15.55
CA VAL A 88 1.23 -6.06 15.86
C VAL A 88 1.93 -6.79 16.99
N GLN A 89 3.22 -7.03 16.85
CA GLN A 89 3.98 -7.65 17.89
C GLN A 89 5.33 -6.94 17.97
N GLY A 90 5.53 -6.20 19.04
CA GLY A 90 6.70 -5.35 19.16
C GLY A 90 6.73 -4.32 18.04
N ARG A 91 7.75 -4.37 17.23
CA ARG A 91 7.88 -3.44 16.13
C ARG A 91 7.58 -4.09 14.79
N ARG A 92 6.92 -5.22 14.81
CA ARG A 92 6.61 -5.95 13.60
C ARG A 92 5.11 -5.97 13.38
N PHE A 93 4.73 -5.97 12.11
CA PHE A 93 3.35 -5.86 11.69
C PHE A 93 3.01 -7.02 10.77
N GLN A 94 1.96 -7.73 11.08
CA GLN A 94 1.51 -8.81 10.22
C GLN A 94 0.55 -8.24 9.20
N ILE A 95 0.83 -8.47 7.94
CA ILE A 95 0.06 -7.93 6.83
C ILE A 95 -0.77 -9.04 6.19
N GLY A 96 -2.00 -8.75 5.88
CA GLY A 96 -2.86 -9.70 5.21
C GLY A 96 -4.02 -9.00 4.53
N ASN A 97 -4.79 -9.77 3.77
CA ASN A 97 -5.93 -9.21 3.09
C ASN A 97 -7.20 -9.40 3.93
N ASN A 98 -8.32 -8.93 3.42
CA ASN A 98 -9.59 -9.03 4.13
C ASN A 98 -10.33 -10.34 3.80
N ARG A 99 -9.64 -11.29 3.21
CA ARG A 99 -10.20 -12.59 2.85
C ARG A 99 -9.46 -13.73 3.52
N GLY A 100 -8.72 -13.44 4.57
CA GLY A 100 -8.06 -14.46 5.38
C GLY A 100 -6.64 -14.80 5.01
N ARG A 101 -6.10 -14.19 3.97
CA ARG A 101 -4.73 -14.51 3.59
C ARG A 101 -3.75 -13.67 4.38
N ILE A 102 -2.67 -14.28 4.83
CA ILE A 102 -1.59 -13.58 5.51
C ILE A 102 -0.42 -13.50 4.54
N ASN A 103 0.08 -12.28 4.33
CA ASN A 103 1.22 -12.05 3.46
C ASN A 103 2.54 -12.22 4.19
N GLY A 104 2.59 -11.85 5.44
CA GLY A 104 3.81 -12.00 6.23
C GLY A 104 3.95 -10.91 7.26
N TRP A 105 5.10 -10.92 7.95
CA TRP A 105 5.44 -9.92 8.96
C TRP A 105 6.47 -8.96 8.39
N VAL A 106 6.32 -7.68 8.69
CA VAL A 106 7.25 -6.67 8.22
C VAL A 106 7.62 -5.73 9.36
N SER A 107 8.72 -5.01 9.19
CA SER A 107 9.08 -3.95 10.11
C SER A 107 8.36 -2.67 9.68
N GLY A 108 8.36 -1.68 10.53
CA GLY A 108 7.73 -0.41 10.21
C GLY A 108 8.32 0.29 8.98
N ASN A 109 9.58 -0.03 8.64
CA ASN A 109 10.21 0.57 7.46
C ASN A 109 9.52 0.15 6.16
N ALA A 110 8.76 -0.91 6.18
CA ALA A 110 8.06 -1.39 5.00
C ALA A 110 6.63 -0.85 4.90
N ILE A 111 6.22 0.02 5.81
CA ILE A 111 4.91 0.64 5.80
C ILE A 111 5.09 2.10 5.38
N PHE A 112 4.44 2.51 4.33
CA PHE A 112 4.64 3.84 3.75
C PHE A 112 3.45 4.77 3.94
N GLY A 113 2.26 4.23 4.02
CA GLY A 113 1.09 5.06 4.15
C GLY A 113 -0.08 4.31 4.75
N ARG A 114 -1.06 5.07 5.23
CA ARG A 114 -2.26 4.53 5.84
C ARG A 114 -3.47 5.10 5.13
N CYS A 115 -4.39 4.25 4.76
CA CYS A 115 -5.62 4.67 4.11
C CYS A 115 -6.53 5.34 5.12
N ILE A 116 -6.94 6.56 4.82
CA ILE A 116 -7.80 7.31 5.72
C ILE A 116 -9.19 7.53 5.17
N LYS A 117 -9.44 7.23 3.91
CA LYS A 117 -10.73 7.49 3.30
C LYS A 117 -10.93 6.55 2.13
N ILE A 118 -12.12 5.98 2.07
CA ILE A 118 -12.53 5.11 0.98
C ILE A 118 -13.86 5.62 0.49
N GLU A 119 -13.95 5.91 -0.80
CA GLU A 119 -15.17 6.50 -1.35
C GLU A 119 -15.39 6.07 -2.79
N ASP A 120 -16.59 6.23 -3.28
CA ASP A 120 -16.88 5.87 -4.66
C ASP A 120 -16.34 6.95 -5.66
#